data_6164b740d6dadf91d25c1cc828d46c04
#
_entry.id   6164b740d6dadf91d25c1cc828d46c04
#
_cell.length_a   1.000
_cell.length_b   1.000
_cell.length_c   1.000
_cell.angle_alpha   90.00
_cell.angle_beta   90.00
_cell.angle_gamma   90.00
#
_symmetry.space_group_name_H-M   'P 1'
#
loop_
_entity.id
_entity.type
_entity.pdbx_description
1 polymer ?
#
loop_
_entity_poly.entity_id
_entity_poly.type
_entity_poly.pdbx_seq_one_letter_code
_entity_poly.pdbx_strand_id
1 'polypeptide(L)'
;MDRYDFSLKLERAFVEYVDRHADEKGFGKGEFAHLVWPEDSPKAASSRWSAMRSKATNTGKPQGLLISDAHRMAAVLGVNLGYILIVLEDRAEMSK
;
A
#
# COMPACT_ATOMS: atom_id res chain seq x y z
N MET A 1 22.57 -0.42 4.74
CA MET A 1 21.33 0.38 4.53
C MET A 1 20.99 1.08 5.82
N ASP A 2 20.77 2.37 5.80
CA ASP A 2 20.40 3.08 7.00
C ASP A 2 18.91 2.87 7.33
N ARG A 3 18.52 3.34 8.51
CA ARG A 3 17.16 3.12 9.00
C ARG A 3 16.10 3.79 8.13
N TYR A 4 16.40 4.95 7.58
CA TYR A 4 15.48 5.68 6.71
C TYR A 4 15.21 4.91 5.41
N ASP A 5 16.27 4.41 4.78
CA ASP A 5 16.12 3.62 3.56
C ASP A 5 15.34 2.34 3.80
N PHE A 6 15.58 1.69 4.94
CA PHE A 6 14.83 0.49 5.31
C PHE A 6 13.33 0.79 5.44
N SER A 7 12.99 1.91 6.09
CA SER A 7 11.60 2.30 6.27
C SER A 7 10.90 2.58 4.94
N LEU A 8 11.59 3.22 3.99
CA LEU A 8 11.02 3.47 2.67
C LEU A 8 10.80 2.17 1.91
N LYS A 9 11.72 1.22 2.02
CA LYS A 9 11.55 -0.08 1.38
C LYS A 9 10.40 -0.86 1.99
N LEU A 10 10.22 -0.75 3.30
CA LEU A 10 9.09 -1.39 3.98
C LEU A 10 7.77 -0.82 3.48
N GLU A 11 7.70 0.50 3.33
CA GLU A 11 6.50 1.15 2.79
C GLU A 11 6.19 0.66 1.38
N ARG A 12 7.20 0.59 0.51
CA ARG A 12 7.01 0.08 -0.85
C ARG A 12 6.59 -1.38 -0.86
N ALA A 13 7.19 -2.19 0.00
CA ALA A 13 6.83 -3.60 0.12
C ALA A 13 5.37 -3.75 0.56
N PHE A 14 4.90 -2.88 1.45
CA PHE A 14 3.52 -2.89 1.90
C PHE A 14 2.55 -2.60 0.74
N VAL A 15 2.83 -1.55 -0.04
CA VAL A 15 1.97 -1.21 -1.18
C VAL A 15 1.94 -2.34 -2.21
N GLU A 16 3.09 -2.95 -2.50
CA GLU A 16 3.15 -4.09 -3.42
C GLU A 16 2.38 -5.30 -2.90
N TYR A 17 2.49 -5.58 -1.61
CA TYR A 17 1.75 -6.66 -0.96
C TYR A 17 0.25 -6.45 -1.13
N VAL A 18 -0.22 -5.24 -0.82
CA VAL A 18 -1.64 -4.90 -0.90
C VAL A 18 -2.14 -5.00 -2.34
N ASP A 19 -1.39 -4.46 -3.28
CA ASP A 19 -1.78 -4.48 -4.70
C ASP A 19 -1.92 -5.92 -5.21
N ARG A 20 -0.95 -6.77 -4.88
CA ARG A 20 -0.98 -8.18 -5.28
C ARG A 20 -2.16 -8.92 -4.67
N HIS A 21 -2.39 -8.72 -3.37
CA HIS A 21 -3.47 -9.44 -2.69
C HIS A 21 -4.85 -8.95 -3.14
N ALA A 22 -4.98 -7.67 -3.47
CA ALA A 22 -6.23 -7.15 -4.04
C ALA A 22 -6.51 -7.81 -5.39
N ASP A 23 -5.49 -7.94 -6.24
CA ASP A 23 -5.64 -8.63 -7.52
C ASP A 23 -6.01 -10.10 -7.33
N GLU A 24 -5.37 -10.79 -6.39
CA GLU A 24 -5.65 -12.20 -6.10
C GLU A 24 -7.09 -12.41 -5.61
N LYS A 25 -7.64 -11.42 -4.90
CA LYS A 25 -9.02 -11.48 -4.43
C LYS A 25 -10.03 -11.08 -5.52
N GLY A 26 -9.54 -10.67 -6.68
CA GLY A 26 -10.39 -10.32 -7.81
C GLY A 26 -10.88 -8.89 -7.81
N PHE A 27 -10.33 -8.02 -6.95
CA PHE A 27 -10.71 -6.61 -6.97
C PHE A 27 -10.03 -5.90 -8.15
N GLY A 28 -10.83 -5.17 -8.94
CA GLY A 28 -10.25 -4.22 -9.86
C GLY A 28 -9.63 -3.06 -9.08
N LYS A 29 -8.70 -2.32 -9.70
CA LYS A 29 -7.99 -1.26 -8.99
C LYS A 29 -8.91 -0.14 -8.54
N GLY A 30 -9.85 0.26 -9.38
CA GLY A 30 -10.86 1.25 -9.00
C GLY A 30 -11.80 0.74 -7.93
N GLU A 31 -12.19 -0.54 -8.00
CA GLU A 31 -13.05 -1.15 -7.00
C GLU A 31 -12.37 -1.19 -5.64
N PHE A 32 -11.10 -1.60 -5.59
CA PHE A 32 -10.35 -1.64 -4.35
C PHE A 32 -10.23 -0.23 -3.75
N ALA A 33 -9.87 0.75 -4.58
CA ALA A 33 -9.74 2.13 -4.12
C ALA A 33 -11.06 2.66 -3.53
N HIS A 34 -12.19 2.35 -4.16
CA HIS A 34 -13.49 2.76 -3.66
C HIS A 34 -13.81 2.14 -2.30
N LEU A 35 -13.42 0.89 -2.09
CA LEU A 35 -13.64 0.21 -0.82
C LEU A 35 -12.77 0.79 0.29
N VAL A 36 -11.54 1.22 -0.04
CA VAL A 36 -10.61 1.80 0.93
C VAL A 36 -11.03 3.23 1.30
N TRP A 37 -11.44 4.02 0.30
CA TRP A 37 -11.83 5.43 0.51
C TRP A 37 -13.25 5.68 -0.01
N PRO A 38 -14.28 5.12 0.68
CA PRO A 38 -15.65 5.28 0.20
C PRO A 38 -16.17 6.71 0.31
N GLU A 39 -15.53 7.55 1.12
CA GLU A 39 -15.88 8.95 1.27
C GLU A 39 -15.43 9.82 0.09
N ASP A 40 -14.46 9.34 -0.70
CA ASP A 40 -13.99 10.06 -1.89
C ASP A 40 -14.83 9.70 -3.11
N SER A 41 -14.81 10.56 -4.13
CA SER A 41 -15.39 10.17 -5.42
C SER A 41 -14.59 9.00 -5.99
N PRO A 42 -15.20 8.14 -6.83
CA PRO A 42 -14.45 7.03 -7.43
C PRO A 42 -13.19 7.48 -8.15
N LYS A 43 -13.24 8.61 -8.85
CA LYS A 43 -12.09 9.15 -9.56
C LYS A 43 -10.99 9.58 -8.59
N ALA A 44 -11.35 10.26 -7.50
CA ALA A 44 -10.38 10.72 -6.49
C ALA A 44 -9.73 9.52 -5.80
N ALA A 45 -10.52 8.51 -5.42
CA ALA A 45 -10.00 7.31 -4.79
C ALA A 45 -9.03 6.57 -5.71
N SER A 46 -9.39 6.40 -6.98
CA SER A 46 -8.53 5.74 -7.97
C SER A 46 -7.23 6.51 -8.18
N SER A 47 -7.29 7.84 -8.23
CA SER A 47 -6.09 8.68 -8.37
C SER A 47 -5.17 8.54 -7.17
N ARG A 48 -5.74 8.49 -5.97
CA ARG A 48 -4.97 8.30 -4.73
C ARG A 48 -4.24 6.96 -4.74
N TRP A 49 -4.93 5.88 -5.07
CA TRP A 49 -4.34 4.56 -5.11
C TRP A 49 -3.25 4.46 -6.18
N SER A 50 -3.50 5.04 -7.35
CA SER A 50 -2.52 5.08 -8.43
C SER A 50 -1.25 5.84 -8.02
N ALA A 51 -1.40 6.95 -7.31
CA ALA A 51 -0.26 7.75 -6.85
C ALA A 51 0.60 6.98 -5.84
N MET A 52 -0.01 6.11 -5.03
CA MET A 52 0.72 5.29 -4.08
C MET A 52 1.48 4.15 -4.75
N ARG A 53 0.95 3.61 -5.85
CA ARG A 53 1.57 2.49 -6.56
C ARG A 53 2.67 2.92 -7.51
N SER A 54 2.64 4.15 -7.98
CA SER A 54 3.57 4.63 -9.00
C SER A 54 4.33 5.86 -8.53
N LYS A 55 5.42 6.19 -9.23
CA LYS A 55 6.22 7.38 -8.91
C LYS A 55 5.47 8.63 -9.36
N ALA A 56 5.52 9.65 -8.51
CA ALA A 56 4.96 10.95 -8.88
C ALA A 56 5.76 11.55 -10.04
N THR A 57 5.05 12.17 -10.97
CA THR A 57 5.66 12.73 -12.18
C THR A 57 6.70 13.80 -11.85
N ASN A 58 6.42 14.65 -10.85
CA ASN A 58 7.26 15.79 -10.55
C ASN A 58 8.47 15.46 -9.68
N THR A 59 8.32 14.51 -8.77
CA THR A 59 9.34 14.23 -7.77
C THR A 59 10.06 12.91 -8.00
N GLY A 60 9.52 12.06 -8.86
CA GLY A 60 10.03 10.71 -9.05
C GLY A 60 9.79 9.79 -7.85
N LYS A 61 9.00 10.22 -6.88
CA LYS A 61 8.71 9.46 -5.67
C LYS A 61 7.22 9.13 -5.58
N PRO A 62 6.86 7.94 -5.07
CA PRO A 62 5.46 7.63 -4.82
C PRO A 62 4.89 8.52 -3.73
N GLN A 63 3.57 8.65 -3.71
CA GLN A 63 2.89 9.31 -2.61
C GLN A 63 3.10 8.51 -1.33
N GLY A 64 3.38 9.19 -0.23
CA GLY A 64 3.57 8.55 1.07
C GLY A 64 2.30 7.88 1.58
N LEU A 65 2.48 6.81 2.34
CA LEU A 65 1.40 6.03 2.91
C LEU A 65 1.19 6.42 4.37
N LEU A 66 -0.02 6.85 4.70
CA LEU A 66 -0.40 7.11 6.08
C LEU A 66 -0.79 5.79 6.75
N ILE A 67 -0.58 5.73 8.07
CA ILE A 67 -0.95 4.51 8.81
C ILE A 67 -2.46 4.27 8.78
N SER A 68 -3.27 5.33 8.72
CA SER A 68 -4.71 5.18 8.58
C SER A 68 -5.08 4.55 7.24
N ASP A 69 -4.37 4.90 6.18
CA ASP A 69 -4.59 4.29 4.87
C ASP A 69 -4.20 2.82 4.89
N ALA A 70 -3.07 2.50 5.51
CA ALA A 70 -2.61 1.12 5.64
C ALA A 70 -3.62 0.26 6.40
N HIS A 71 -4.18 0.80 7.47
CA HIS A 71 -5.20 0.09 8.24
C HIS A 71 -6.46 -0.17 7.42
N ARG A 72 -6.92 0.83 6.65
CA ARG A 72 -8.09 0.67 5.79
C ARG A 72 -7.86 -0.41 4.73
N MET A 73 -6.68 -0.41 4.10
CA MET A 73 -6.34 -1.40 3.09
C MET A 73 -6.34 -2.80 3.67
N ALA A 74 -5.72 -2.98 4.84
CA ALA A 74 -5.69 -4.28 5.52
C ALA A 74 -7.12 -4.73 5.85
N ALA A 75 -7.97 -3.83 6.32
CA ALA A 75 -9.35 -4.15 6.64
C ALA A 75 -10.14 -4.63 5.41
N VAL A 76 -9.96 -3.97 4.27
CA VAL A 76 -10.62 -4.39 3.02
C VAL A 76 -10.16 -5.78 2.62
N LEU A 77 -8.87 -6.08 2.81
CA LEU A 77 -8.32 -7.41 2.48
C LEU A 77 -8.68 -8.46 3.53
N GLY A 78 -9.21 -8.05 4.69
CA GLY A 78 -9.53 -8.98 5.76
C GLY A 78 -8.30 -9.51 6.51
N VAL A 79 -7.22 -8.74 6.53
CA VAL A 79 -5.95 -9.13 7.15
C VAL A 79 -5.58 -8.10 8.22
N ASN A 80 -4.96 -8.56 9.30
CA ASN A 80 -4.50 -7.70 10.37
C ASN A 80 -3.27 -6.91 9.90
N LEU A 81 -3.28 -5.57 10.09
CA LEU A 81 -2.17 -4.72 9.67
C LEU A 81 -0.86 -5.12 10.34
N GLY A 82 -0.90 -5.39 11.64
CA GLY A 82 0.31 -5.78 12.37
C GLY A 82 0.93 -7.06 11.82
N TYR A 83 0.11 -8.02 11.43
CA TYR A 83 0.59 -9.25 10.81
C TYR A 83 1.32 -8.97 9.50
N ILE A 84 0.74 -8.14 8.65
CA ILE A 84 1.39 -7.78 7.38
C ILE A 84 2.75 -7.16 7.63
N LEU A 85 2.82 -6.21 8.56
CA LEU A 85 4.07 -5.51 8.85
C LEU A 85 5.14 -6.45 9.40
N ILE A 86 4.77 -7.38 10.27
CA ILE A 86 5.72 -8.36 10.82
C ILE A 86 6.28 -9.23 9.69
N VAL A 87 5.42 -9.73 8.82
CA VAL A 87 5.85 -10.59 7.71
C VAL A 87 6.81 -9.83 6.79
N LEU A 88 6.49 -8.58 6.46
CA LEU A 88 7.32 -7.79 5.56
C LEU A 88 8.67 -7.42 6.19
N GLU A 89 8.68 -7.10 7.49
CA GLU A 89 9.94 -6.82 8.17
C GLU A 89 10.85 -8.04 8.20
N ASP A 90 10.30 -9.21 8.48
CA ASP A 90 11.07 -10.46 8.49
C ASP A 90 11.68 -10.74 7.12
N ARG A 91 10.90 -10.57 6.06
CA ARG A 91 11.40 -10.77 4.71
C ARG A 91 12.51 -9.78 4.36
N ALA A 92 12.35 -8.51 4.75
CA ALA A 92 13.35 -7.48 4.49
C ALA A 92 14.65 -7.78 5.21
N GLU A 93 14.59 -8.24 6.47
CA GLU A 93 15.78 -8.61 7.22
C GLU A 93 16.47 -9.84 6.64
N MET A 94 15.72 -10.81 6.20
CA MET A 94 16.27 -12.03 5.61
C MET A 94 16.91 -11.80 4.26
N SER A 95 16.54 -10.71 3.58
CA SER A 95 17.04 -10.38 2.25
C SER A 95 18.36 -9.62 2.25
N LYS A 96 18.87 -9.27 3.40
CA LYS A 96 20.13 -8.52 3.52
C LYS A 96 21.34 -9.36 3.16
#